data_d30153e7790cbc21cb3573717d411de8
#
_entry.id   d30153e7790cbc21cb3573717d411de8
#
_cell.length_a   1.000
_cell.length_b   1.000
_cell.length_c   1.000
_cell.angle_alpha   90.00
_cell.angle_beta   90.00
_cell.angle_gamma   90.00
#
_symmetry.space_group_name_H-M   'P 1'
#
loop_
_entity.id
_entity.type
_entity.pdbx_description
1 polymer ?
#
loop_
_entity_poly.entity_id
_entity_poly.type
_entity_poly.pdbx_seq_one_letter_code
_entity_poly.pdbx_strand_id
1 'polypeptide(L)'
;MTTTLAFALRAAQPADADFERILYASTREDLKPLGQEVFDGLVGMQFRAQSMAIKLEHPNAERQIVLVDALPVGRLVTDSSPSHVEILDIAVLPQYRCHGIGTGVLRGVLSHADRLGRSVRLHVEKQSRAIRLFERLGFAPHDEVGMYLAMSRP
;
A
#
# COMPACT_ATOMS: atom_id res chain seq x y z
N MET A 1 -23.53 6.33 9.00
CA MET A 1 -22.45 5.78 9.83
C MET A 1 -21.72 4.70 9.05
N THR A 2 -20.42 4.87 8.85
CA THR A 2 -19.64 3.88 8.10
C THR A 2 -19.32 2.69 9.00
N THR A 3 -19.68 1.48 8.59
CA THR A 3 -19.34 0.28 9.33
C THR A 3 -17.86 -0.07 9.09
N THR A 4 -17.09 -0.16 10.16
CA THR A 4 -15.71 -0.62 10.08
C THR A 4 -15.67 -2.14 9.98
N LEU A 5 -15.04 -2.67 8.93
CA LEU A 5 -14.88 -4.11 8.74
C LEU A 5 -13.66 -4.61 9.54
N ALA A 6 -13.82 -5.73 10.19
CA ALA A 6 -12.69 -6.42 10.80
C ALA A 6 -11.79 -7.01 9.73
N PHE A 7 -10.49 -6.96 9.94
CA PHE A 7 -9.51 -7.51 9.01
C PHE A 7 -8.42 -8.28 9.75
N ALA A 8 -7.69 -9.10 9.00
CA ALA A 8 -6.50 -9.79 9.48
C ALA A 8 -5.37 -9.63 8.46
N LEU A 9 -4.14 -9.85 8.89
CA LEU A 9 -2.97 -9.83 8.04
C LEU A 9 -2.29 -11.20 8.07
N ARG A 10 -1.81 -11.64 6.92
CA ARG A 10 -0.94 -12.82 6.84
C ARG A 10 0.18 -12.58 5.83
N ALA A 11 1.27 -13.32 5.95
CA ALA A 11 2.37 -13.23 4.98
C ALA A 11 1.85 -13.60 3.58
N ALA A 12 2.32 -12.85 2.57
CA ALA A 12 2.04 -13.18 1.17
C ALA A 12 2.77 -14.46 0.77
N GLN A 13 2.13 -15.25 -0.08
CA GLN A 13 2.64 -16.51 -0.59
C GLN A 13 2.68 -16.46 -2.12
N PRO A 14 3.44 -17.34 -2.79
CA PRO A 14 3.45 -17.38 -4.26
C PRO A 14 2.06 -17.53 -4.89
N ALA A 15 1.15 -18.24 -4.23
CA ALA A 15 -0.22 -18.40 -4.69
C ALA A 15 -1.03 -17.08 -4.73
N ASP A 16 -0.55 -16.03 -4.07
CA ASP A 16 -1.22 -14.73 -4.04
C ASP A 16 -0.89 -13.86 -5.27
N ALA A 17 -0.01 -14.29 -6.15
CA ALA A 17 0.47 -13.48 -7.27
C ALA A 17 -0.66 -12.96 -8.16
N ASP A 18 -1.65 -13.78 -8.48
CA ASP A 18 -2.79 -13.36 -9.30
C ASP A 18 -3.63 -12.31 -8.59
N PHE A 19 -3.89 -12.49 -7.31
CA PHE A 19 -4.61 -11.51 -6.51
C PHE A 19 -3.85 -10.18 -6.46
N GLU A 20 -2.55 -10.23 -6.21
CA GLU A 20 -1.73 -9.00 -6.14
C GLU A 20 -1.75 -8.24 -7.46
N ARG A 21 -1.74 -8.94 -8.58
CA ARG A 21 -1.83 -8.30 -9.91
C ARG A 21 -3.21 -7.67 -10.13
N ILE A 22 -4.29 -8.36 -9.75
CA ILE A 22 -5.65 -7.82 -9.83
C ILE A 22 -5.79 -6.57 -8.96
N LEU A 23 -5.23 -6.63 -7.76
CA LEU A 23 -5.23 -5.49 -6.83
C LEU A 23 -4.49 -4.29 -7.43
N TYR A 24 -3.31 -4.53 -8.01
CA TYR A 24 -2.54 -3.46 -8.68
C TYR A 24 -3.35 -2.86 -9.83
N ALA A 25 -3.98 -3.69 -10.65
CA ALA A 25 -4.81 -3.24 -11.76
C ALA A 25 -5.92 -2.28 -11.28
N SER A 26 -6.49 -2.54 -10.11
CA SER A 26 -7.54 -1.69 -9.53
C SER A 26 -7.05 -0.30 -9.15
N THR A 27 -5.74 -0.11 -9.01
CA THR A 27 -5.14 1.20 -8.72
C THR A 27 -4.81 1.98 -9.99
N ARG A 28 -4.95 1.38 -11.17
CA ARG A 28 -4.59 1.98 -12.46
C ARG A 28 -5.79 2.05 -13.41
N GLU A 29 -6.95 2.38 -12.87
CA GLU A 29 -8.15 2.57 -13.68
C GLU A 29 -8.02 3.71 -14.67
N ASP A 30 -7.09 4.65 -14.43
CA ASP A 30 -6.73 5.72 -15.35
C ASP A 30 -6.28 5.22 -16.73
N LEU A 31 -5.80 3.98 -16.83
CA LEU A 31 -5.36 3.39 -18.09
C LEU A 31 -6.47 2.63 -18.85
N LYS A 32 -7.65 2.43 -18.25
CA LYS A 32 -8.75 1.72 -18.90
C LYS A 32 -9.21 2.31 -20.24
N PRO A 33 -9.22 3.64 -20.43
CA PRO A 33 -9.59 4.22 -21.73
C PRO A 33 -8.73 3.79 -22.91
N LEU A 34 -7.54 3.22 -22.65
CA LEU A 34 -6.63 2.73 -23.71
C LEU A 34 -7.09 1.41 -24.35
N GLY A 35 -8.16 0.79 -23.83
CA GLY A 35 -8.64 -0.51 -24.30
C GLY A 35 -8.11 -1.65 -23.46
N GLN A 36 -8.87 -2.73 -23.38
CA GLN A 36 -8.60 -3.84 -22.44
C GLN A 36 -7.24 -4.50 -22.68
N GLU A 37 -6.90 -4.76 -23.94
CA GLU A 37 -5.64 -5.42 -24.29
C GLU A 37 -4.42 -4.57 -23.91
N VAL A 38 -4.47 -3.28 -24.23
CA VAL A 38 -3.39 -2.33 -23.86
C VAL A 38 -3.32 -2.18 -22.34
N PHE A 39 -4.47 -2.07 -21.69
CA PHE A 39 -4.55 -1.97 -20.23
C PHE A 39 -3.88 -3.16 -19.56
N ASP A 40 -4.24 -4.39 -19.95
CA ASP A 40 -3.68 -5.60 -19.37
C ASP A 40 -2.16 -5.68 -19.56
N GLY A 41 -1.69 -5.32 -20.74
CA GLY A 41 -0.25 -5.32 -21.05
C GLY A 41 0.53 -4.30 -20.21
N LEU A 42 0.03 -3.07 -20.12
CA LEU A 42 0.68 -2.01 -19.33
C LEU A 42 0.67 -2.32 -17.84
N VAL A 43 -0.47 -2.76 -17.32
CA VAL A 43 -0.61 -3.11 -15.90
C VAL A 43 0.35 -4.25 -15.54
N GLY A 44 0.39 -5.29 -16.35
CA GLY A 44 1.30 -6.42 -16.12
C GLY A 44 2.76 -5.99 -16.11
N MET A 45 3.15 -5.13 -17.07
CA MET A 45 4.51 -4.61 -17.16
C MET A 45 4.87 -3.75 -15.94
N GLN A 46 3.98 -2.82 -15.56
CA GLN A 46 4.21 -1.93 -14.43
C GLN A 46 4.25 -2.69 -13.10
N PHE A 47 3.38 -3.68 -12.94
CA PHE A 47 3.39 -4.50 -11.73
C PHE A 47 4.68 -5.30 -11.59
N ARG A 48 5.17 -5.88 -12.69
CA ARG A 48 6.46 -6.58 -12.68
C ARG A 48 7.62 -5.64 -12.36
N ALA A 49 7.59 -4.42 -12.93
CA ALA A 49 8.62 -3.40 -12.65
C ALA A 49 8.62 -2.98 -11.19
N GLN A 50 7.44 -2.73 -10.60
CA GLN A 50 7.30 -2.40 -9.19
C GLN A 50 7.83 -3.53 -8.30
N SER A 51 7.43 -4.77 -8.60
CA SER A 51 7.85 -5.94 -7.83
C SER A 51 9.36 -6.14 -7.87
N MET A 52 9.96 -5.93 -9.04
CA MET A 52 11.42 -6.02 -9.20
C MET A 52 12.14 -4.92 -8.43
N ALA A 53 11.64 -3.68 -8.51
CA ALA A 53 12.22 -2.55 -7.79
C ALA A 53 12.21 -2.79 -6.29
N ILE A 54 11.09 -3.25 -5.74
CA ILE A 54 10.98 -3.58 -4.32
C ILE A 54 12.00 -4.66 -3.94
N LYS A 55 12.10 -5.70 -4.76
CA LYS A 55 13.02 -6.81 -4.49
C LYS A 55 14.49 -6.37 -4.47
N LEU A 56 14.87 -5.48 -5.39
CA LEU A 56 16.24 -4.98 -5.52
C LEU A 56 16.59 -3.94 -4.45
N GLU A 57 15.68 -3.01 -4.19
CA GLU A 57 15.92 -1.89 -3.26
C GLU A 57 15.61 -2.26 -1.81
N HIS A 58 14.70 -3.20 -1.60
CA HIS A 58 14.23 -3.62 -0.27
C HIS A 58 14.19 -5.14 -0.18
N PRO A 59 15.36 -5.80 -0.16
CA PRO A 59 15.41 -7.27 -0.17
C PRO A 59 14.79 -7.91 1.09
N ASN A 60 14.65 -7.17 2.17
CA ASN A 60 14.05 -7.64 3.42
C ASN A 60 12.62 -7.16 3.62
N ALA A 61 11.99 -6.60 2.59
CA ALA A 61 10.61 -6.12 2.68
C ALA A 61 9.65 -7.25 3.05
N GLU A 62 8.71 -6.93 3.93
CA GLU A 62 7.64 -7.84 4.30
C GLU A 62 6.41 -7.54 3.45
N ARG A 63 5.89 -8.58 2.80
CA ARG A 63 4.66 -8.50 2.02
C ARG A 63 3.58 -9.24 2.77
N GLN A 64 2.48 -8.56 3.04
CA GLN A 64 1.35 -9.12 3.77
C GLN A 64 0.05 -8.92 2.98
N ILE A 65 -0.82 -9.90 3.07
CA ILE A 65 -2.15 -9.87 2.47
C ILE A 65 -3.15 -9.47 3.55
N VAL A 66 -4.03 -8.52 3.22
CA VAL A 66 -5.13 -8.10 4.08
C VAL A 66 -6.33 -8.98 3.78
N LEU A 67 -6.92 -9.57 4.82
CA LEU A 67 -8.05 -10.49 4.71
C LEU A 67 -9.29 -9.91 5.41
N VAL A 68 -10.46 -10.11 4.79
CA VAL A 68 -11.76 -9.90 5.41
C VAL A 68 -12.53 -11.20 5.23
N ASP A 69 -12.97 -11.81 6.34
CA ASP A 69 -13.64 -13.13 6.32
C ASP A 69 -12.84 -14.18 5.53
N ALA A 70 -11.53 -14.21 5.76
CA ALA A 70 -10.59 -15.12 5.10
C ALA A 70 -10.39 -14.87 3.59
N LEU A 71 -10.99 -13.81 3.02
CA LEU A 71 -10.84 -13.45 1.62
C LEU A 71 -9.78 -12.36 1.44
N PRO A 72 -8.85 -12.49 0.48
CA PRO A 72 -7.89 -11.42 0.17
C PRO A 72 -8.61 -10.17 -0.35
N VAL A 73 -8.35 -9.04 0.28
CA VAL A 73 -8.96 -7.75 -0.10
C VAL A 73 -7.94 -6.63 -0.27
N GLY A 74 -6.70 -6.82 0.15
CA GLY A 74 -5.68 -5.80 0.04
C GLY A 74 -4.29 -6.35 0.33
N ARG A 75 -3.32 -5.43 0.30
CA ARG A 75 -1.95 -5.80 0.64
C ARG A 75 -1.23 -4.65 1.34
N LEU A 76 -0.23 -5.01 2.13
CA LEU A 76 0.67 -4.09 2.79
C LEU A 76 2.11 -4.57 2.56
N VAL A 77 2.96 -3.68 2.08
CA VAL A 77 4.39 -3.97 1.93
C VAL A 77 5.17 -2.94 2.74
N THR A 78 6.00 -3.42 3.65
CA THR A 78 6.80 -2.57 4.54
C THR A 78 8.25 -3.05 4.56
N ASP A 79 9.16 -2.11 4.83
CA ASP A 79 10.56 -2.41 5.11
C ASP A 79 10.95 -1.70 6.41
N SER A 80 11.58 -2.43 7.31
CA SER A 80 11.94 -1.90 8.64
C SER A 80 13.45 -1.77 8.78
N SER A 81 13.87 -0.63 9.28
CA SER A 81 15.24 -0.38 9.71
C SER A 81 15.26 -0.08 11.22
N PRO A 82 16.43 0.00 11.84
CA PRO A 82 16.49 0.37 13.27
C PRO A 82 15.87 1.72 13.62
N SER A 83 15.79 2.65 12.66
CA SER A 83 15.30 4.01 12.90
C SER A 83 13.88 4.27 12.39
N HIS A 84 13.42 3.52 11.41
CA HIS A 84 12.11 3.79 10.81
C HIS A 84 11.50 2.56 10.14
N VAL A 85 10.20 2.63 9.93
CA VAL A 85 9.43 1.70 9.09
C VAL A 85 9.04 2.44 7.83
N GLU A 86 9.33 1.88 6.66
CA GLU A 86 8.91 2.45 5.39
C GLU A 86 7.72 1.67 4.84
N ILE A 87 6.65 2.36 4.52
CA ILE A 87 5.50 1.76 3.83
C ILE A 87 5.78 1.88 2.34
N LEU A 88 5.98 0.73 1.69
CA LEU A 88 6.30 0.67 0.26
C LEU A 88 5.05 0.57 -0.59
N ASP A 89 4.02 -0.08 -0.09
CA ASP A 89 2.74 -0.18 -0.78
C ASP A 89 1.63 -0.51 0.21
N ILE A 90 0.48 0.11 0.01
CA ILE A 90 -0.76 -0.22 0.72
C ILE A 90 -1.91 -0.03 -0.27
N ALA A 91 -2.71 -1.06 -0.45
CA ALA A 91 -3.85 -1.00 -1.36
C ALA A 91 -4.97 -1.91 -0.87
N VAL A 92 -6.21 -1.50 -1.15
CA VAL A 92 -7.42 -2.24 -0.82
C VAL A 92 -8.29 -2.26 -2.08
N LEU A 93 -8.90 -3.39 -2.39
CA LEU A 93 -9.80 -3.52 -3.53
C LEU A 93 -10.91 -2.46 -3.44
N PRO A 94 -11.37 -1.91 -4.59
CA PRO A 94 -12.36 -0.83 -4.60
C PRO A 94 -13.61 -1.11 -3.79
N GLN A 95 -14.15 -2.32 -3.88
CA GLN A 95 -15.38 -2.70 -3.19
C GLN A 95 -15.23 -2.79 -1.66
N TYR A 96 -14.00 -2.79 -1.15
CA TYR A 96 -13.73 -2.80 0.28
C TYR A 96 -13.22 -1.46 0.80
N ARG A 97 -13.10 -0.44 -0.06
CA ARG A 97 -12.72 0.91 0.35
C ARG A 97 -13.84 1.56 1.16
N CYS A 98 -13.50 2.58 1.93
CA CYS A 98 -14.44 3.34 2.79
C CYS A 98 -15.09 2.50 3.89
N HIS A 99 -14.46 1.41 4.31
CA HIS A 99 -14.89 0.55 5.41
C HIS A 99 -13.90 0.54 6.57
N GLY A 100 -12.96 1.50 6.60
CA GLY A 100 -11.99 1.63 7.68
C GLY A 100 -10.82 0.66 7.61
N ILE A 101 -10.71 -0.19 6.58
CA ILE A 101 -9.66 -1.19 6.47
C ILE A 101 -8.28 -0.54 6.30
N GLY A 102 -8.13 0.37 5.35
CA GLY A 102 -6.86 1.07 5.12
C GLY A 102 -6.40 1.82 6.35
N THR A 103 -7.30 2.55 7.00
CA THR A 103 -7.02 3.27 8.24
C THR A 103 -6.59 2.30 9.34
N GLY A 104 -7.29 1.16 9.48
CA GLY A 104 -6.95 0.15 10.50
C GLY A 104 -5.59 -0.46 10.26
N VAL A 105 -5.25 -0.80 9.01
CA VAL A 105 -3.93 -1.34 8.64
C VAL A 105 -2.84 -0.31 8.97
N LEU A 106 -3.03 0.95 8.59
CA LEU A 106 -2.07 2.02 8.88
C LEU A 106 -1.90 2.22 10.39
N ARG A 107 -2.98 2.25 11.14
CA ARG A 107 -2.89 2.37 12.61
C ARG A 107 -2.11 1.22 13.24
N GLY A 108 -2.24 0.02 12.70
CA GLY A 108 -1.45 -1.13 13.14
C GLY A 108 0.04 -0.92 12.91
N VAL A 109 0.43 -0.41 11.74
CA VAL A 109 1.83 -0.07 11.44
C VAL A 109 2.34 1.01 12.38
N LEU A 110 1.55 2.07 12.61
CA LEU A 110 1.93 3.17 13.49
C LEU A 110 2.11 2.71 14.93
N SER A 111 1.19 1.90 15.45
CA SER A 111 1.28 1.35 16.81
C SER A 111 2.52 0.48 16.98
N HIS A 112 2.81 -0.35 15.99
CA HIS A 112 4.01 -1.19 16.01
C HIS A 112 5.28 -0.34 16.02
N ALA A 113 5.34 0.66 15.16
CA ALA A 113 6.48 1.59 15.09
C ALA A 113 6.66 2.35 16.41
N ASP A 114 5.57 2.83 17.01
CA ASP A 114 5.60 3.54 18.29
C ASP A 114 6.19 2.66 19.41
N ARG A 115 5.81 1.38 19.45
CA ARG A 115 6.36 0.45 20.44
C ARG A 115 7.86 0.25 20.28
N LEU A 116 8.36 0.38 19.05
CA LEU A 116 9.80 0.22 18.75
C LEU A 116 10.55 1.54 18.76
N GLY A 117 9.88 2.68 19.00
CA GLY A 117 10.50 3.99 18.95
C GLY A 117 10.96 4.40 17.56
N ARG A 118 10.26 3.97 16.51
CA ARG A 118 10.61 4.24 15.11
C ARG A 118 9.63 5.19 14.48
N SER A 119 10.12 6.05 13.57
CA SER A 119 9.26 6.84 12.70
C SER A 119 8.71 5.97 11.57
N VAL A 120 7.66 6.47 10.89
CA VAL A 120 7.08 5.82 9.72
C VAL A 120 7.21 6.75 8.53
N ARG A 121 7.65 6.23 7.38
CA ARG A 121 7.89 6.99 6.15
C ARG A 121 7.14 6.36 4.99
N LEU A 122 6.77 7.18 4.02
CA LEU A 122 6.18 6.72 2.76
C LEU A 122 6.40 7.74 1.65
N HIS A 123 6.19 7.29 0.42
CA HIS A 123 6.08 8.16 -0.74
C HIS A 123 4.68 8.01 -1.32
N VAL A 124 4.07 9.12 -1.71
CA VAL A 124 2.72 9.14 -2.27
C VAL A 124 2.68 10.11 -3.44
N GLU A 125 1.93 9.76 -4.49
CA GLU A 125 1.75 10.68 -5.62
C GLU A 125 1.13 11.99 -5.15
N LYS A 126 1.65 13.11 -5.67
CA LYS A 126 1.22 14.47 -5.27
C LYS A 126 -0.28 14.72 -5.42
N GLN A 127 -0.93 14.00 -6.34
CA GLN A 127 -2.36 14.17 -6.60
C GLN A 127 -3.23 13.09 -5.95
N SER A 128 -2.64 12.23 -5.12
CA SER A 128 -3.38 11.14 -4.48
C SER A 128 -4.37 11.66 -3.44
N ARG A 129 -5.56 11.08 -3.43
CA ARG A 129 -6.57 11.32 -2.39
C ARG A 129 -6.13 10.81 -1.03
N ALA A 130 -5.20 9.86 -0.99
CA ALA A 130 -4.70 9.27 0.24
C ALA A 130 -3.91 10.26 1.10
N ILE A 131 -3.42 11.36 0.54
CA ILE A 131 -2.66 12.38 1.28
C ILE A 131 -3.45 12.86 2.50
N ARG A 132 -4.75 13.11 2.35
CA ARG A 132 -5.60 13.55 3.46
C ARG A 132 -5.69 12.53 4.59
N LEU A 133 -5.77 11.25 4.22
CA LEU A 133 -5.75 10.17 5.20
C LEU A 133 -4.42 10.14 5.96
N PHE A 134 -3.31 10.23 5.24
CA PHE A 134 -1.99 10.26 5.86
C PHE A 134 -1.84 11.46 6.80
N GLU A 135 -2.28 12.65 6.37
CA GLU A 135 -2.24 13.84 7.22
C GLU A 135 -3.06 13.67 8.50
N ARG A 136 -4.25 13.08 8.42
CA ARG A 136 -5.08 12.79 9.60
C ARG A 136 -4.41 11.82 10.57
N LEU A 137 -3.53 10.97 10.07
CA LEU A 137 -2.80 9.99 10.90
C LEU A 137 -1.47 10.54 11.43
N GLY A 138 -1.18 11.81 11.17
CA GLY A 138 0.00 12.48 11.70
C GLY A 138 1.19 12.54 10.77
N PHE A 139 1.04 12.13 9.50
CA PHE A 139 2.09 12.29 8.51
C PHE A 139 2.18 13.74 8.03
N ALA A 140 3.39 14.21 7.81
CA ALA A 140 3.65 15.52 7.22
C ALA A 140 4.61 15.38 6.04
N PRO A 141 4.39 16.13 4.95
CA PRO A 141 5.34 16.13 3.84
C PRO A 141 6.64 16.83 4.24
N HIS A 142 7.77 16.28 3.79
CA HIS A 142 9.08 16.86 4.08
C HIS A 142 9.97 16.98 2.84
N ASP A 143 9.56 16.42 1.71
CA ASP A 143 10.32 16.51 0.47
C ASP A 143 9.43 16.19 -0.74
N GLU A 144 9.87 16.61 -1.92
CA GLU A 144 9.26 16.26 -3.20
C GLU A 144 10.29 15.53 -4.05
N VAL A 145 9.90 14.36 -4.56
CA VAL A 145 10.78 13.53 -5.40
C VAL A 145 10.02 13.24 -6.69
N GLY A 146 10.27 14.02 -7.75
CA GLY A 146 9.54 13.91 -9.00
C GLY A 146 8.05 14.15 -8.80
N MET A 147 7.21 13.17 -9.09
CA MET A 147 5.77 13.25 -8.94
C MET A 147 5.27 12.79 -7.57
N TYR A 148 6.19 12.53 -6.64
CA TYR A 148 5.85 12.00 -5.32
C TYR A 148 6.15 12.99 -4.21
N LEU A 149 5.36 12.90 -3.13
CA LEU A 149 5.66 13.52 -1.85
C LEU A 149 6.24 12.47 -0.93
N ALA A 150 7.38 12.80 -0.30
CA ALA A 150 7.89 12.02 0.81
C ALA A 150 7.23 12.53 2.09
N MET A 151 6.56 11.65 2.81
CA MET A 151 5.86 11.98 4.05
C MET A 151 6.40 11.14 5.19
N SER A 152 6.42 11.70 6.38
CA SER A 152 6.83 10.96 7.56
C SER A 152 6.01 11.34 8.78
N ARG A 153 5.95 10.40 9.70
CA ARG A 153 5.37 10.56 11.03
C ARG A 153 6.42 10.14 12.05
N PRO A 154 6.76 11.05 13.00
CA PRO A 154 7.75 10.74 14.05
C PRO A 154 7.29 9.62 14.94
#